data_dcd5f44ac4052a515e0d25a5f90e9feb
#
_entry.id   dcd5f44ac4052a515e0d25a5f90e9feb
#
_cell.length_a   1.000
_cell.length_b   1.000
_cell.length_c   1.000
_cell.angle_alpha   90.00
_cell.angle_beta   90.00
_cell.angle_gamma   90.00
#
_symmetry.space_group_name_H-M   'P 1'
#
loop_
_entity.id
_entity.type
_entity.pdbx_description
1 polymer ?
#
loop_
_entity_poly.entity_id
_entity_poly.type
_entity_poly.pdbx_seq_one_letter_code
_entity_poly.pdbx_strand_id
1 'polypeptide(L)'
;MEEVVRELLGALKKAHRLTLPLEEVVTAVMQREALGGTAFPTGIAVPHARLDNFPDLLIGVCVPQTPIQTQNQSVKLVVLMLTSKTETTLYLNALASFLKLSQDAVLFEKLIGCGTPAAFIRVLQDAAVEVKKEITVQAIMSVSFPYLVQTDTVKRAADLFYKHSTSYLPVLSPEGNFIGELTVLDLFRIGLPDYVFKLGNLKFLKTLEPFEELLRKEEVLTVAEVMKKPSLYLEEDSSLIEAVYKFVSSNRRHLPVVKDGKIVGILSYMHILHKVLRA
;
A
#
# COMPACT_ATOMS: atom_id res chain seq x y z
N MET A 1 -23.33 3.69 -5.60
CA MET A 1 -22.57 3.71 -4.33
C MET A 1 -23.27 4.52 -3.25
N GLU A 2 -23.62 5.78 -3.48
CA GLU A 2 -24.27 6.62 -2.46
C GLU A 2 -25.57 6.02 -1.89
N GLU A 3 -26.42 5.45 -2.71
CA GLU A 3 -27.65 4.79 -2.27
C GLU A 3 -27.37 3.63 -1.28
N VAL A 4 -26.38 2.77 -1.60
CA VAL A 4 -25.98 1.68 -0.70
C VAL A 4 -25.39 2.21 0.61
N VAL A 5 -24.62 3.28 0.55
CA VAL A 5 -24.09 3.94 1.77
C VAL A 5 -25.24 4.46 2.64
N ARG A 6 -26.28 5.08 2.04
CA ARG A 6 -27.45 5.58 2.77
C ARG A 6 -28.23 4.44 3.43
N GLU A 7 -28.45 3.33 2.71
CA GLU A 7 -29.14 2.15 3.27
C GLU A 7 -28.36 1.54 4.43
N LEU A 8 -27.05 1.35 4.27
CA LEU A 8 -26.20 0.81 5.34
C LEU A 8 -26.16 1.72 6.56
N LEU A 9 -26.05 3.04 6.38
CA LEU A 9 -26.12 4.00 7.48
C LEU A 9 -27.47 3.98 8.18
N GLY A 10 -28.57 3.88 7.42
CA GLY A 10 -29.91 3.74 8.00
C GLY A 10 -30.05 2.48 8.86
N ALA A 11 -29.51 1.35 8.38
CA ALA A 11 -29.50 0.08 9.11
C ALA A 11 -28.64 0.17 10.38
N LEU A 12 -27.43 0.72 10.28
CA LEU A 12 -26.54 0.91 11.44
C LEU A 12 -27.16 1.84 12.48
N LYS A 13 -27.73 2.97 12.05
CA LYS A 13 -28.44 3.91 12.93
C LYS A 13 -29.55 3.24 13.71
N LYS A 14 -30.36 2.42 13.06
CA LYS A 14 -31.46 1.68 13.69
C LYS A 14 -30.96 0.62 14.65
N ALA A 15 -29.97 -0.18 14.22
CA ALA A 15 -29.42 -1.29 15.02
C ALA A 15 -28.72 -0.82 16.29
N HIS A 16 -27.96 0.26 16.21
CA HIS A 16 -27.11 0.77 17.30
C HIS A 16 -27.68 2.01 17.98
N ARG A 17 -28.93 2.44 17.65
CA ARG A 17 -29.61 3.65 18.19
C ARG A 17 -28.74 4.89 18.11
N LEU A 18 -28.02 5.08 17.00
CA LEU A 18 -27.09 6.19 16.84
C LEU A 18 -27.84 7.52 16.70
N THR A 19 -27.34 8.54 17.37
CA THR A 19 -27.86 9.93 17.26
C THR A 19 -27.19 10.73 16.15
N LEU A 20 -26.44 10.06 15.25
CA LEU A 20 -25.69 10.70 14.18
C LEU A 20 -26.60 11.39 13.16
N PRO A 21 -26.24 12.60 12.71
CA PRO A 21 -26.90 13.26 11.59
C PRO A 21 -26.56 12.53 10.29
N LEU A 22 -27.54 11.79 9.75
CA LEU A 22 -27.34 10.87 8.62
C LEU A 22 -26.72 11.57 7.40
N GLU A 23 -27.22 12.75 7.05
CA GLU A 23 -26.76 13.50 5.87
C GLU A 23 -25.31 14.00 5.99
N GLU A 24 -24.89 14.37 7.19
CA GLU A 24 -23.50 14.78 7.43
C GLU A 24 -22.55 13.58 7.28
N VAL A 25 -22.94 12.40 7.77
CA VAL A 25 -22.14 11.19 7.64
C VAL A 25 -22.09 10.73 6.18
N VAL A 26 -23.22 10.77 5.45
CA VAL A 26 -23.24 10.47 4.01
C VAL A 26 -22.30 11.42 3.27
N THR A 27 -22.39 12.73 3.55
CA THR A 27 -21.54 13.75 2.94
C THR A 27 -20.06 13.47 3.21
N ALA A 28 -19.70 13.13 4.45
CA ALA A 28 -18.32 12.80 4.82
C ALA A 28 -17.79 11.56 4.07
N VAL A 29 -18.60 10.50 3.96
CA VAL A 29 -18.24 9.28 3.20
C VAL A 29 -18.07 9.63 1.72
N MET A 30 -19.00 10.38 1.12
CA MET A 30 -18.94 10.71 -0.30
C MET A 30 -17.81 11.68 -0.65
N GLN A 31 -17.47 12.61 0.24
CA GLN A 31 -16.27 13.45 0.09
C GLN A 31 -15.00 12.61 0.08
N ARG A 32 -14.93 11.57 0.93
CA ARG A 32 -13.80 10.65 0.93
C ARG A 32 -13.73 9.81 -0.35
N GLU A 33 -14.88 9.35 -0.85
CA GLU A 33 -14.97 8.62 -2.14
C GLU A 33 -14.48 9.49 -3.31
N ALA A 34 -14.78 10.78 -3.32
CA ALA A 34 -14.36 11.71 -4.36
C ALA A 34 -12.82 11.90 -4.44
N LEU A 35 -12.09 11.64 -3.35
CA LEU A 35 -10.62 11.76 -3.30
C LEU A 35 -9.85 10.62 -3.98
N GLY A 36 -10.52 9.65 -4.61
CA GLY A 36 -9.87 8.56 -5.33
C GLY A 36 -10.61 7.22 -5.26
N GLY A 37 -11.79 7.21 -4.64
CA GLY A 37 -12.60 6.01 -4.46
C GLY A 37 -12.02 5.04 -3.41
N THR A 38 -12.83 4.07 -3.03
CA THR A 38 -12.45 3.01 -2.09
C THR A 38 -12.72 1.62 -2.68
N ALA A 39 -12.95 1.53 -3.99
CA ALA A 39 -13.13 0.28 -4.72
C ALA A 39 -11.77 -0.33 -5.09
N PHE A 40 -11.64 -1.62 -4.88
CA PHE A 40 -10.43 -2.41 -5.16
C PHE A 40 -10.65 -3.37 -6.34
N PRO A 41 -9.57 -3.75 -7.06
CA PRO A 41 -9.65 -4.69 -8.19
C PRO A 41 -10.25 -6.06 -7.85
N THR A 42 -10.23 -6.44 -6.58
CA THR A 42 -10.83 -7.68 -6.07
C THR A 42 -12.37 -7.68 -6.07
N GLY A 43 -13.00 -6.53 -6.32
CA GLY A 43 -14.45 -6.40 -6.31
C GLY A 43 -15.05 -5.99 -4.96
N ILE A 44 -14.22 -5.60 -4.00
CA ILE A 44 -14.67 -5.01 -2.73
C ILE A 44 -14.56 -3.47 -2.79
N ALA A 45 -15.53 -2.78 -2.18
CA ALA A 45 -15.41 -1.36 -1.86
C ALA A 45 -15.52 -1.16 -0.36
N VAL A 46 -14.72 -0.23 0.19
CA VAL A 46 -14.71 0.06 1.63
C VAL A 46 -14.93 1.56 1.87
N PRO A 47 -16.14 2.08 1.56
CA PRO A 47 -16.49 3.46 1.92
C PRO A 47 -16.42 3.64 3.42
N HIS A 48 -15.87 4.78 3.86
CA HIS A 48 -15.69 5.01 5.29
C HIS A 48 -15.73 6.50 5.66
N ALA A 49 -16.04 6.78 6.92
CA ALA A 49 -15.93 8.09 7.52
C ALA A 49 -15.29 8.02 8.91
N ARG A 50 -14.48 9.04 9.21
CA ARG A 50 -13.91 9.28 10.54
C ARG A 50 -14.71 10.38 11.22
N LEU A 51 -15.32 10.06 12.34
CA LEU A 51 -16.25 10.91 13.02
C LEU A 51 -15.67 11.45 14.33
N ASP A 52 -16.01 12.70 14.68
CA ASP A 52 -15.67 13.25 15.98
C ASP A 52 -16.54 12.61 17.09
N ASN A 53 -15.96 12.40 18.25
CA ASN A 53 -16.66 11.84 19.41
C ASN A 53 -17.36 10.48 19.15
N PHE A 54 -16.82 9.71 18.23
CA PHE A 54 -17.32 8.36 17.92
C PHE A 54 -16.43 7.33 18.62
N PRO A 55 -16.97 6.55 19.59
CA PRO A 55 -16.11 5.76 20.51
C PRO A 55 -15.73 4.39 19.98
N ASP A 56 -16.21 3.99 18.78
CA ASP A 56 -16.14 2.61 18.35
C ASP A 56 -15.86 2.50 16.84
N LEU A 57 -15.77 1.27 16.35
CA LEU A 57 -15.79 0.92 14.94
C LEU A 57 -17.10 0.21 14.63
N LEU A 58 -17.93 0.78 13.78
CA LEU A 58 -19.10 0.13 13.23
C LEU A 58 -18.88 -0.26 11.77
N ILE A 59 -19.30 -1.48 11.44
CA ILE A 59 -19.15 -2.04 10.10
C ILE A 59 -20.53 -2.44 9.59
N GLY A 60 -20.92 -1.88 8.45
CA GLY A 60 -22.10 -2.30 7.68
C GLY A 60 -21.66 -2.99 6.40
N VAL A 61 -22.25 -4.15 6.10
CA VAL A 61 -21.90 -4.94 4.91
C VAL A 61 -23.11 -5.07 4.00
N CYS A 62 -22.91 -4.87 2.69
CA CYS A 62 -23.91 -5.09 1.65
C CYS A 62 -23.31 -5.91 0.51
N VAL A 63 -24.02 -6.97 0.13
CA VAL A 63 -23.79 -7.69 -1.14
C VAL A 63 -24.86 -7.19 -2.10
N PRO A 64 -24.55 -6.30 -3.07
CA PRO A 64 -25.53 -5.78 -4.00
C PRO A 64 -26.03 -6.89 -4.94
N GLN A 65 -27.32 -6.89 -5.27
CA GLN A 65 -27.90 -7.89 -6.19
C GLN A 65 -27.25 -7.84 -7.58
N THR A 66 -26.90 -6.66 -8.04
CA THR A 66 -26.10 -6.45 -9.25
C THR A 66 -24.82 -5.70 -8.88
N PRO A 67 -23.66 -6.10 -9.44
CA PRO A 67 -22.41 -5.42 -9.14
C PRO A 67 -22.46 -3.92 -9.48
N ILE A 68 -22.01 -3.08 -8.55
CA ILE A 68 -21.99 -1.63 -8.72
C ILE A 68 -20.80 -1.27 -9.61
N GLN A 69 -21.07 -0.64 -10.75
CA GLN A 69 -20.01 -0.16 -11.64
C GLN A 69 -19.47 1.16 -11.13
N THR A 70 -18.17 1.24 -10.88
CA THR A 70 -17.42 2.48 -10.65
C THR A 70 -16.61 2.80 -11.90
N GLN A 71 -15.89 3.93 -11.92
CA GLN A 71 -15.09 4.33 -13.09
C GLN A 71 -14.10 3.24 -13.55
N ASN A 72 -13.54 2.47 -12.60
CA ASN A 72 -12.46 1.52 -12.88
C ASN A 72 -12.74 0.09 -12.36
N GLN A 73 -13.79 -0.15 -11.59
CA GLN A 73 -14.00 -1.42 -10.89
C GLN A 73 -15.47 -1.85 -10.86
N SER A 74 -15.69 -3.17 -10.83
CA SER A 74 -17.00 -3.79 -10.63
C SER A 74 -17.10 -4.29 -9.19
N VAL A 75 -17.88 -3.60 -8.35
CA VAL A 75 -17.97 -3.85 -6.89
C VAL A 75 -19.08 -4.88 -6.62
N LYS A 76 -18.70 -5.99 -6.00
CA LYS A 76 -19.58 -7.11 -5.60
C LYS A 76 -19.84 -7.13 -4.09
N LEU A 77 -19.03 -6.43 -3.29
CA LEU A 77 -19.15 -6.36 -1.84
C LEU A 77 -18.86 -4.94 -1.39
N VAL A 78 -19.75 -4.33 -0.63
CA VAL A 78 -19.56 -3.02 0.01
C VAL A 78 -19.45 -3.21 1.50
N VAL A 79 -18.36 -2.68 2.10
CA VAL A 79 -18.10 -2.71 3.54
C VAL A 79 -17.97 -1.26 4.02
N LEU A 80 -19.06 -0.70 4.53
CA LEU A 80 -19.08 0.63 5.12
C LEU A 80 -18.44 0.60 6.51
N MET A 81 -17.49 1.47 6.78
CA MET A 81 -16.85 1.59 8.09
C MET A 81 -17.02 2.99 8.67
N LEU A 82 -17.53 3.08 9.88
CA LEU A 82 -17.57 4.31 10.68
C LEU A 82 -16.63 4.16 11.87
N THR A 83 -15.72 5.10 12.06
CA THR A 83 -14.72 5.04 13.12
C THR A 83 -14.45 6.40 13.73
N SER A 84 -13.81 6.41 14.89
CA SER A 84 -13.30 7.62 15.53
C SER A 84 -12.14 8.24 14.73
N LYS A 85 -12.00 9.56 14.79
CA LYS A 85 -10.79 10.24 14.31
C LYS A 85 -9.55 9.89 15.13
N THR A 86 -9.70 9.49 16.38
CA THR A 86 -8.61 9.18 17.31
C THR A 86 -8.23 7.71 17.36
N GLU A 87 -9.15 6.79 17.03
CA GLU A 87 -8.98 5.33 17.11
C GLU A 87 -8.69 4.71 15.73
N THR A 88 -7.58 5.09 15.13
CA THR A 88 -7.24 4.70 13.75
C THR A 88 -6.86 3.23 13.59
N THR A 89 -6.29 2.62 14.65
CA THR A 89 -5.74 1.26 14.58
C THR A 89 -6.79 0.20 14.29
N LEU A 90 -7.94 0.26 14.99
CA LEU A 90 -9.01 -0.73 14.84
C LEU A 90 -9.61 -0.73 13.41
N TYR A 91 -9.84 0.48 12.87
CA TYR A 91 -10.31 0.65 11.49
C TYR A 91 -9.34 0.03 10.47
N LEU A 92 -8.04 0.32 10.60
CA LEU A 92 -7.03 -0.15 9.65
C LEU A 92 -6.86 -1.66 9.68
N ASN A 93 -6.97 -2.27 10.85
CA ASN A 93 -6.94 -3.72 11.00
C ASN A 93 -8.17 -4.37 10.38
N ALA A 94 -9.36 -3.79 10.58
CA ALA A 94 -10.58 -4.26 9.93
C ALA A 94 -10.46 -4.14 8.40
N LEU A 95 -10.01 -2.99 7.90
CA LEU A 95 -9.76 -2.77 6.47
C LEU A 95 -8.80 -3.82 5.90
N ALA A 96 -7.65 -4.02 6.55
CA ALA A 96 -6.65 -5.01 6.11
C ALA A 96 -7.22 -6.43 6.09
N SER A 97 -8.04 -6.81 7.08
CA SER A 97 -8.70 -8.10 7.14
C SER A 97 -9.67 -8.31 5.99
N PHE A 98 -10.52 -7.34 5.68
CA PHE A 98 -11.44 -7.41 4.54
C PHE A 98 -10.72 -7.43 3.18
N LEU A 99 -9.63 -6.65 3.03
CA LEU A 99 -8.84 -6.69 1.81
C LEU A 99 -8.15 -8.04 1.61
N LYS A 100 -7.59 -8.63 2.66
CA LYS A 100 -7.00 -9.96 2.62
C LYS A 100 -8.04 -11.02 2.25
N LEU A 101 -9.24 -10.96 2.83
CA LEU A 101 -10.36 -11.83 2.47
C LEU A 101 -10.73 -11.73 0.98
N SER A 102 -10.75 -10.52 0.44
CA SER A 102 -11.10 -10.31 -0.97
C SER A 102 -10.04 -10.79 -1.96
N GLN A 103 -8.82 -11.06 -1.51
CA GLN A 103 -7.74 -11.65 -2.32
C GLN A 103 -7.84 -13.18 -2.46
N ASP A 104 -8.52 -13.83 -1.52
CA ASP A 104 -8.85 -15.26 -1.62
C ASP A 104 -10.14 -15.41 -2.42
N ALA A 105 -10.02 -15.77 -3.71
CA ALA A 105 -11.15 -15.86 -4.63
C ALA A 105 -12.22 -16.87 -4.16
N VAL A 106 -11.83 -17.98 -3.53
CA VAL A 106 -12.77 -19.02 -3.06
C VAL A 106 -13.56 -18.49 -1.88
N LEU A 107 -12.88 -17.85 -0.94
CA LEU A 107 -13.52 -17.26 0.24
C LEU A 107 -14.40 -16.07 -0.13
N PHE A 108 -13.93 -15.23 -1.06
CA PHE A 108 -14.69 -14.07 -1.53
C PHE A 108 -16.00 -14.48 -2.21
N GLU A 109 -15.96 -15.48 -3.11
CA GLU A 109 -17.18 -16.00 -3.77
C GLU A 109 -18.14 -16.64 -2.74
N LYS A 110 -17.64 -17.30 -1.69
CA LYS A 110 -18.49 -17.78 -0.58
C LYS A 110 -19.18 -16.63 0.16
N LEU A 111 -18.46 -15.54 0.44
CA LEU A 111 -18.99 -14.36 1.14
C LEU A 111 -20.10 -13.67 0.34
N ILE A 112 -19.86 -13.42 -0.95
CA ILE A 112 -20.86 -12.77 -1.80
C ILE A 112 -22.04 -13.69 -2.14
N GLY A 113 -21.87 -15.00 -2.04
CA GLY A 113 -22.92 -16.01 -2.20
C GLY A 113 -23.80 -16.21 -0.97
N CYS A 114 -23.51 -15.56 0.17
CA CYS A 114 -24.31 -15.69 1.40
C CYS A 114 -25.67 -15.02 1.23
N GLY A 115 -26.74 -15.80 1.31
CA GLY A 115 -28.10 -15.29 1.24
C GLY A 115 -28.62 -14.66 2.55
N THR A 116 -27.90 -14.78 3.66
CA THR A 116 -28.32 -14.26 4.98
C THR A 116 -27.14 -13.69 5.77
N PRO A 117 -27.41 -12.69 6.65
CA PRO A 117 -26.36 -12.14 7.52
C PRO A 117 -25.71 -13.20 8.43
N ALA A 118 -26.48 -14.16 8.93
CA ALA A 118 -25.96 -15.24 9.78
C ALA A 118 -24.98 -16.15 9.02
N ALA A 119 -25.25 -16.47 7.76
CA ALA A 119 -24.34 -17.24 6.90
C ALA A 119 -23.04 -16.44 6.63
N PHE A 120 -23.16 -15.15 6.36
CA PHE A 120 -22.01 -14.26 6.15
C PHE A 120 -21.09 -14.23 7.39
N ILE A 121 -21.66 -14.03 8.58
CA ILE A 121 -20.90 -14.03 9.85
C ILE A 121 -20.22 -15.38 10.08
N ARG A 122 -20.90 -16.50 9.79
CA ARG A 122 -20.32 -17.85 9.92
C ARG A 122 -19.10 -18.02 9.02
N VAL A 123 -19.18 -17.59 7.76
CA VAL A 123 -18.04 -17.66 6.83
C VAL A 123 -16.86 -16.83 7.34
N LEU A 124 -17.10 -15.65 7.93
CA LEU A 124 -16.03 -14.85 8.55
C LEU A 124 -15.40 -15.56 9.76
N GLN A 125 -16.20 -16.19 10.61
CA GLN A 125 -15.74 -16.94 11.78
C GLN A 125 -14.92 -18.18 11.37
N ASP A 126 -15.40 -18.95 10.40
CA ASP A 126 -14.72 -20.14 9.87
C ASP A 126 -13.38 -19.79 9.21
N ALA A 127 -13.30 -18.61 8.61
CA ALA A 127 -12.07 -18.07 8.02
C ALA A 127 -11.07 -17.55 9.06
N ALA A 128 -11.39 -17.64 10.36
CA ALA A 128 -10.57 -17.14 11.48
C ALA A 128 -10.08 -15.70 11.25
N VAL A 129 -10.99 -14.82 10.80
CA VAL A 129 -10.69 -13.41 10.56
C VAL A 129 -10.48 -12.72 11.91
N GLU A 130 -9.24 -12.67 12.33
CA GLU A 130 -8.86 -11.90 13.51
C GLU A 130 -8.53 -10.46 13.12
N VAL A 131 -9.20 -9.51 13.76
CA VAL A 131 -8.81 -8.11 13.71
C VAL A 131 -7.67 -7.94 14.73
N LYS A 132 -6.42 -8.03 14.25
CA LYS A 132 -5.24 -7.86 15.11
C LYS A 132 -5.24 -6.45 15.69
N LYS A 133 -4.81 -6.32 16.96
CA LYS A 133 -4.71 -5.00 17.64
C LYS A 133 -3.61 -4.12 17.05
N GLU A 134 -2.65 -4.67 16.34
CA GLU A 134 -1.51 -3.95 15.75
C GLU A 134 -1.48 -4.10 14.23
N ILE A 135 -1.19 -2.99 13.55
CA ILE A 135 -0.95 -2.99 12.11
C ILE A 135 0.47 -3.47 11.88
N THR A 136 0.62 -4.55 11.14
CA THR A 136 1.92 -5.02 10.69
C THR A 136 2.25 -4.47 9.30
N VAL A 137 3.53 -4.49 8.97
CA VAL A 137 4.05 -4.10 7.65
C VAL A 137 3.41 -4.94 6.54
N GLN A 138 3.16 -6.23 6.78
CA GLN A 138 2.51 -7.13 5.83
C GLN A 138 1.14 -6.63 5.36
N ALA A 139 0.37 -5.98 6.22
CA ALA A 139 -0.96 -5.48 5.90
C ALA A 139 -0.96 -4.30 4.89
N ILE A 140 0.15 -3.56 4.82
CA ILE A 140 0.23 -2.31 4.06
C ILE A 140 1.28 -2.30 2.95
N MET A 141 2.22 -3.26 2.92
CA MET A 141 3.25 -3.36 1.88
C MET A 141 2.66 -3.64 0.49
N SER A 142 3.46 -3.45 -0.55
CA SER A 142 3.19 -3.93 -1.90
C SER A 142 3.87 -5.29 -2.09
N VAL A 143 3.09 -6.31 -2.46
CA VAL A 143 3.59 -7.66 -2.75
C VAL A 143 4.01 -7.83 -4.23
N SER A 144 3.56 -6.91 -5.09
CA SER A 144 3.97 -6.86 -6.51
C SER A 144 4.94 -5.70 -6.69
N PHE A 145 6.17 -6.01 -7.06
CA PHE A 145 7.23 -5.02 -7.23
C PHE A 145 8.20 -5.44 -8.35
N PRO A 146 8.76 -4.48 -9.10
CA PRO A 146 9.85 -4.76 -10.03
C PRO A 146 11.13 -5.07 -9.27
N TYR A 147 11.96 -5.93 -9.85
CA TYR A 147 13.28 -6.29 -9.31
C TYR A 147 14.31 -6.40 -10.42
N LEU A 148 15.57 -6.44 -10.02
CA LEU A 148 16.73 -6.66 -10.87
C LEU A 148 17.44 -7.95 -10.48
N VAL A 149 18.18 -8.50 -11.42
CA VAL A 149 19.21 -9.52 -11.15
C VAL A 149 20.60 -8.91 -11.35
N GLN A 150 21.61 -9.48 -10.72
CA GLN A 150 22.95 -8.91 -10.75
C GLN A 150 23.58 -8.80 -12.15
N THR A 151 23.11 -9.61 -13.11
CA THR A 151 23.57 -9.59 -14.51
C THR A 151 22.82 -8.59 -15.39
N ASP A 152 21.75 -7.96 -14.88
CA ASP A 152 21.07 -6.88 -15.59
C ASP A 152 22.01 -5.69 -15.81
N THR A 153 21.75 -4.92 -16.86
CA THR A 153 22.50 -3.69 -17.14
C THR A 153 21.91 -2.49 -16.39
N VAL A 154 22.68 -1.45 -16.22
CA VAL A 154 22.23 -0.17 -15.68
C VAL A 154 21.11 0.43 -16.52
N LYS A 155 21.14 0.24 -17.85
CA LYS A 155 20.04 0.61 -18.76
C LYS A 155 18.74 -0.09 -18.38
N ARG A 156 18.80 -1.41 -18.13
CA ARG A 156 17.62 -2.16 -17.66
C ARG A 156 17.06 -1.60 -16.36
N ALA A 157 17.93 -1.20 -15.44
CA ALA A 157 17.52 -0.56 -14.19
C ALA A 157 16.82 0.78 -14.45
N ALA A 158 17.37 1.63 -15.32
CA ALA A 158 16.78 2.91 -15.70
C ALA A 158 15.37 2.73 -16.33
N ASP A 159 15.23 1.75 -17.22
CA ASP A 159 13.93 1.40 -17.84
C ASP A 159 12.89 0.97 -16.80
N LEU A 160 13.28 0.15 -15.82
CA LEU A 160 12.37 -0.30 -14.77
C LEU A 160 11.97 0.85 -13.82
N PHE A 161 12.91 1.73 -13.45
CA PHE A 161 12.59 2.93 -12.67
C PHE A 161 11.56 3.80 -13.38
N TYR A 162 11.76 4.04 -14.67
CA TYR A 162 10.85 4.84 -15.49
C TYR A 162 9.48 4.17 -15.64
N LYS A 163 9.47 2.91 -16.11
CA LYS A 163 8.24 2.16 -16.38
C LYS A 163 7.34 2.03 -15.16
N HIS A 164 7.91 1.80 -13.99
CA HIS A 164 7.16 1.57 -12.75
C HIS A 164 7.04 2.81 -11.86
N SER A 165 7.57 3.98 -12.31
CA SER A 165 7.59 5.22 -11.53
C SER A 165 8.09 5.01 -10.11
N THR A 166 9.09 4.14 -9.94
CA THR A 166 9.72 3.84 -8.65
C THR A 166 11.11 4.46 -8.55
N SER A 167 11.59 4.69 -7.35
CA SER A 167 12.96 5.14 -7.09
C SER A 167 13.83 4.10 -6.38
N TYR A 168 13.32 2.85 -6.27
CA TYR A 168 13.96 1.75 -5.56
C TYR A 168 13.71 0.43 -6.27
N LEU A 169 14.76 -0.36 -6.48
CA LEU A 169 14.70 -1.71 -7.03
C LEU A 169 15.55 -2.65 -6.16
N PRO A 170 14.97 -3.74 -5.63
CA PRO A 170 15.74 -4.80 -5.02
C PRO A 170 16.48 -5.59 -6.08
N VAL A 171 17.64 -6.15 -5.72
CA VAL A 171 18.42 -7.05 -6.57
C VAL A 171 18.37 -8.45 -5.98
N LEU A 172 17.97 -9.42 -6.80
CA LEU A 172 17.80 -10.80 -6.40
C LEU A 172 18.89 -11.70 -7.02
N SER A 173 19.25 -12.76 -6.30
CA SER A 173 20.02 -13.85 -6.89
C SER A 173 19.14 -14.72 -7.80
N PRO A 174 19.73 -15.64 -8.61
CA PRO A 174 18.95 -16.60 -9.40
C PRO A 174 18.00 -17.47 -8.55
N GLU A 175 18.35 -17.70 -7.28
CA GLU A 175 17.55 -18.48 -6.32
C GLU A 175 16.45 -17.63 -5.66
N GLY A 176 16.37 -16.33 -5.98
CA GLY A 176 15.39 -15.40 -5.43
C GLY A 176 15.74 -14.79 -4.07
N ASN A 177 17.00 -14.90 -3.62
CA ASN A 177 17.44 -14.28 -2.39
C ASN A 177 17.70 -12.78 -2.59
N PHE A 178 17.43 -11.98 -1.56
CA PHE A 178 17.70 -10.55 -1.57
C PHE A 178 19.20 -10.30 -1.35
N ILE A 179 19.92 -9.91 -2.40
CA ILE A 179 21.38 -9.76 -2.40
C ILE A 179 21.87 -8.32 -2.54
N GLY A 180 21.02 -7.41 -2.97
CA GLY A 180 21.39 -6.02 -3.20
C GLY A 180 20.20 -5.10 -3.39
N GLU A 181 20.51 -3.83 -3.48
CA GLU A 181 19.53 -2.77 -3.74
C GLU A 181 20.13 -1.70 -4.64
N LEU A 182 19.28 -1.09 -5.46
CA LEU A 182 19.64 0.02 -6.33
C LEU A 182 18.58 1.12 -6.25
N THR A 183 19.02 2.37 -6.23
CA THR A 183 18.13 3.54 -6.25
C THR A 183 18.43 4.43 -7.45
N VAL A 184 17.49 5.28 -7.84
CA VAL A 184 17.72 6.32 -8.87
C VAL A 184 18.90 7.22 -8.51
N LEU A 185 19.12 7.50 -7.21
CA LEU A 185 20.27 8.30 -6.77
C LEU A 185 21.61 7.59 -7.05
N ASP A 186 21.64 6.26 -7.01
CA ASP A 186 22.83 5.49 -7.34
C ASP A 186 23.16 5.62 -8.83
N LEU A 187 22.16 5.64 -9.72
CA LEU A 187 22.37 5.94 -11.14
C LEU A 187 22.92 7.35 -11.36
N PHE A 188 22.36 8.35 -10.68
CA PHE A 188 22.86 9.73 -10.78
C PHE A 188 24.30 9.84 -10.31
N ARG A 189 24.69 9.05 -9.31
CA ARG A 189 26.06 9.03 -8.82
C ARG A 189 27.07 8.51 -9.84
N ILE A 190 26.68 7.56 -10.71
CA ILE A 190 27.53 7.06 -11.81
C ILE A 190 27.87 8.19 -12.77
N GLY A 191 26.94 9.11 -13.03
CA GLY A 191 27.13 10.24 -13.94
C GLY A 191 27.94 11.39 -13.36
N LEU A 192 28.24 11.39 -12.06
CA LEU A 192 28.93 12.50 -11.39
C LEU A 192 30.33 12.08 -10.97
N PRO A 193 31.37 12.77 -11.44
CA PRO A 193 32.74 12.54 -11.00
C PRO A 193 32.90 12.78 -9.46
N ASP A 194 33.78 12.01 -8.81
CA ASP A 194 33.99 12.06 -7.36
C ASP A 194 34.41 13.46 -6.84
N TYR A 195 35.11 14.24 -7.66
CA TYR A 195 35.50 15.58 -7.25
C TYR A 195 34.33 16.53 -7.03
N VAL A 196 33.19 16.30 -7.72
CA VAL A 196 31.97 17.12 -7.58
C VAL A 196 31.43 17.08 -6.16
N PHE A 197 31.53 15.92 -5.48
CA PHE A 197 31.09 15.77 -4.09
C PHE A 197 32.00 16.46 -3.07
N LYS A 198 33.19 16.83 -3.48
CA LYS A 198 34.19 17.56 -2.63
C LYS A 198 34.10 19.07 -2.79
N LEU A 199 33.36 19.55 -3.80
CA LEU A 199 33.24 20.96 -4.11
C LEU A 199 32.04 21.57 -3.38
N GLY A 200 32.27 22.62 -2.61
CA GLY A 200 31.20 23.35 -1.90
C GLY A 200 30.33 24.24 -2.79
N ASN A 201 30.78 24.54 -4.03
CA ASN A 201 30.08 25.41 -4.98
C ASN A 201 30.25 24.87 -6.41
N LEU A 202 29.13 24.59 -7.08
CA LEU A 202 29.11 24.01 -8.44
C LEU A 202 28.75 25.04 -9.53
N LYS A 203 28.56 26.32 -9.19
CA LYS A 203 28.11 27.36 -10.14
C LYS A 203 29.05 27.56 -11.33
N PHE A 204 30.32 27.19 -11.21
CA PHE A 204 31.29 27.29 -12.30
C PHE A 204 31.31 26.09 -13.24
N LEU A 205 30.66 24.98 -12.88
CA LEU A 205 30.58 23.76 -13.72
C LEU A 205 29.46 23.86 -14.80
N LYS A 206 29.44 24.97 -15.53
CA LYS A 206 28.40 25.23 -16.55
C LYS A 206 28.47 24.29 -17.75
N THR A 207 29.61 23.64 -17.99
CA THR A 207 29.87 22.77 -19.14
C THR A 207 29.87 21.29 -18.80
N LEU A 208 29.65 20.92 -17.54
CA LEU A 208 29.56 19.54 -17.13
C LEU A 208 28.22 18.95 -17.59
N GLU A 209 28.24 17.95 -18.46
CA GLU A 209 27.10 17.13 -18.79
C GLU A 209 27.03 15.92 -17.85
N PRO A 210 26.23 16.01 -16.76
CA PRO A 210 26.32 15.04 -15.66
C PRO A 210 25.92 13.63 -16.02
N PHE A 211 25.25 13.44 -17.15
CA PHE A 211 24.74 12.12 -17.58
C PHE A 211 25.49 11.52 -18.76
N GLU A 212 26.45 12.24 -19.39
CA GLU A 212 27.20 11.72 -20.53
C GLU A 212 27.88 10.38 -20.20
N GLU A 213 28.52 10.28 -19.06
CA GLU A 213 29.22 9.08 -18.64
C GLU A 213 28.25 7.93 -18.31
N LEU A 214 27.11 8.23 -17.71
CA LEU A 214 26.04 7.26 -17.47
C LEU A 214 25.52 6.70 -18.80
N LEU A 215 25.11 7.57 -19.74
CA LEU A 215 24.58 7.18 -21.04
C LEU A 215 25.57 6.37 -21.87
N ARG A 216 26.86 6.68 -21.76
CA ARG A 216 27.92 5.93 -22.46
C ARG A 216 28.12 4.52 -21.90
N LYS A 217 27.90 4.33 -20.57
CA LYS A 217 28.19 3.08 -19.86
C LYS A 217 26.95 2.24 -19.56
N GLU A 218 25.75 2.77 -19.69
CA GLU A 218 24.53 2.11 -19.19
C GLU A 218 24.23 0.75 -19.83
N GLU A 219 24.70 0.52 -21.07
CA GLU A 219 24.51 -0.76 -21.77
C GLU A 219 25.54 -1.83 -21.37
N VAL A 220 26.67 -1.43 -20.81
CA VAL A 220 27.81 -2.31 -20.51
C VAL A 220 27.92 -2.56 -19.00
N LEU A 221 27.67 -1.52 -18.20
CA LEU A 221 27.79 -1.58 -16.75
C LEU A 221 26.68 -2.45 -16.17
N THR A 222 27.07 -3.44 -15.35
CA THR A 222 26.12 -4.39 -14.74
C THR A 222 25.61 -3.89 -13.39
N VAL A 223 24.43 -4.37 -13.01
CA VAL A 223 23.87 -4.10 -11.67
C VAL A 223 24.80 -4.57 -10.55
N ALA A 224 25.50 -5.69 -10.75
CA ALA A 224 26.46 -6.23 -9.76
C ALA A 224 27.58 -5.23 -9.42
N GLU A 225 27.99 -4.39 -10.37
CA GLU A 225 29.08 -3.41 -10.21
C GLU A 225 28.64 -2.14 -9.45
N VAL A 226 27.33 -1.84 -9.44
CA VAL A 226 26.79 -0.58 -8.92
C VAL A 226 25.82 -0.76 -7.74
N MET A 227 25.29 -1.97 -7.54
CA MET A 227 24.36 -2.24 -6.45
C MET A 227 25.03 -2.07 -5.09
N LYS A 228 24.22 -1.71 -4.10
CA LYS A 228 24.63 -1.71 -2.70
C LYS A 228 24.15 -3.00 -2.02
N LYS A 229 24.92 -3.47 -1.04
CA LYS A 229 24.47 -4.57 -0.19
C LYS A 229 23.24 -4.14 0.60
N PRO A 230 22.31 -5.07 0.89
CA PRO A 230 21.18 -4.78 1.77
C PRO A 230 21.67 -4.26 3.12
N SER A 231 21.18 -3.12 3.53
CA SER A 231 21.63 -2.49 4.78
C SER A 231 20.51 -2.24 5.78
N LEU A 232 19.27 -2.20 5.29
CA LEU A 232 18.10 -1.98 6.14
C LEU A 232 16.88 -2.64 5.49
N TYR A 233 16.15 -3.43 6.27
CA TYR A 233 14.91 -4.09 5.87
C TYR A 233 13.94 -4.16 7.05
N LEU A 234 12.70 -4.57 6.78
CA LEU A 234 11.66 -4.88 7.75
C LEU A 234 11.34 -6.38 7.65
N GLU A 235 11.01 -6.99 8.78
CA GLU A 235 10.36 -8.29 8.77
C GLU A 235 8.86 -8.12 8.44
N GLU A 236 8.20 -9.16 7.93
CA GLU A 236 6.79 -9.07 7.53
C GLU A 236 5.84 -8.74 8.70
N ASP A 237 6.21 -9.18 9.91
CA ASP A 237 5.47 -8.95 11.16
C ASP A 237 5.91 -7.68 11.91
N SER A 238 6.90 -6.94 11.38
CA SER A 238 7.30 -5.65 11.96
C SER A 238 6.10 -4.72 12.13
N SER A 239 6.07 -4.01 13.25
CA SER A 239 5.00 -3.07 13.54
C SER A 239 5.08 -1.82 12.65
N LEU A 240 3.95 -1.13 12.48
CA LEU A 240 3.92 0.14 11.75
C LEU A 240 4.85 1.19 12.39
N ILE A 241 4.95 1.22 13.72
CA ILE A 241 5.80 2.20 14.41
C ILE A 241 7.28 1.94 14.16
N GLU A 242 7.69 0.67 14.08
CA GLU A 242 9.06 0.29 13.70
C GLU A 242 9.37 0.74 12.27
N ALA A 243 8.44 0.54 11.34
CA ALA A 243 8.59 0.99 9.97
C ALA A 243 8.75 2.51 9.87
N VAL A 244 7.89 3.27 10.57
CA VAL A 244 7.98 4.74 10.62
C VAL A 244 9.32 5.19 11.21
N TYR A 245 9.75 4.59 12.31
CA TYR A 245 11.05 4.88 12.90
C TYR A 245 12.20 4.65 11.91
N LYS A 246 12.21 3.49 11.22
CA LYS A 246 13.23 3.18 10.21
C LYS A 246 13.20 4.16 9.03
N PHE A 247 12.04 4.58 8.55
CA PHE A 247 11.95 5.61 7.50
C PHE A 247 12.57 6.95 7.93
N VAL A 248 12.18 7.44 9.12
CA VAL A 248 12.63 8.73 9.62
C VAL A 248 14.13 8.73 9.94
N SER A 249 14.61 7.68 10.65
CA SER A 249 16.01 7.59 11.08
C SER A 249 17.00 7.37 9.93
N SER A 250 16.57 6.66 8.86
CA SER A 250 17.43 6.36 7.71
C SER A 250 17.27 7.32 6.53
N ASN A 251 16.27 8.20 6.56
CA ASN A 251 15.87 9.08 5.45
C ASN A 251 15.60 8.31 4.14
N ARG A 252 15.12 7.08 4.24
CA ARG A 252 14.77 6.24 3.10
C ARG A 252 13.34 6.47 2.63
N ARG A 253 13.08 6.23 1.36
CA ARG A 253 11.74 6.31 0.76
C ARG A 253 11.06 4.95 0.65
N HIS A 254 11.87 3.89 0.60
CA HIS A 254 11.43 2.49 0.46
C HIS A 254 12.23 1.62 1.41
N LEU A 255 11.56 0.64 1.98
CA LEU A 255 12.17 -0.42 2.77
C LEU A 255 11.71 -1.77 2.21
N PRO A 256 12.63 -2.67 1.88
CA PRO A 256 12.28 -4.05 1.53
C PRO A 256 11.72 -4.75 2.77
N VAL A 257 10.75 -5.62 2.54
CA VAL A 257 10.19 -6.49 3.56
C VAL A 257 10.66 -7.90 3.28
N VAL A 258 11.29 -8.52 4.28
CA VAL A 258 11.99 -9.79 4.13
C VAL A 258 11.37 -10.83 5.06
N LYS A 259 11.30 -12.06 4.58
CA LYS A 259 10.96 -13.26 5.34
C LYS A 259 11.91 -14.39 4.91
N ASP A 260 12.55 -15.02 5.87
CA ASP A 260 13.48 -16.15 5.62
C ASP A 260 14.54 -15.84 4.56
N GLY A 261 15.08 -14.59 4.57
CA GLY A 261 16.10 -14.14 3.61
C GLY A 261 15.58 -13.76 2.22
N LYS A 262 14.28 -13.93 1.96
CA LYS A 262 13.63 -13.57 0.69
C LYS A 262 12.82 -12.30 0.84
N ILE A 263 12.81 -11.48 -0.20
CA ILE A 263 11.95 -10.30 -0.22
C ILE A 263 10.52 -10.72 -0.53
N VAL A 264 9.60 -10.37 0.37
CA VAL A 264 8.16 -10.67 0.25
C VAL A 264 7.32 -9.45 -0.10
N GLY A 265 7.91 -8.26 -0.01
CA GLY A 265 7.23 -7.01 -0.35
C GLY A 265 8.14 -5.79 -0.26
N ILE A 266 7.61 -4.65 -0.68
CA ILE A 266 8.24 -3.34 -0.50
C ILE A 266 7.26 -2.42 0.20
N LEU A 267 7.70 -1.78 1.28
CA LEU A 267 6.98 -0.71 1.94
C LEU A 267 7.60 0.63 1.52
N SER A 268 6.76 1.59 1.11
CA SER A 268 7.16 2.99 0.94
C SER A 268 6.44 3.84 2.00
N TYR A 269 7.01 4.99 2.34
CA TYR A 269 6.31 5.92 3.23
C TYR A 269 4.99 6.44 2.59
N MET A 270 4.88 6.40 1.25
CA MET A 270 3.63 6.72 0.56
C MET A 270 2.55 5.67 0.81
N HIS A 271 2.90 4.39 1.02
CA HIS A 271 1.92 3.39 1.44
C HIS A 271 1.34 3.74 2.82
N ILE A 272 2.18 4.22 3.74
CA ILE A 272 1.71 4.68 5.05
C ILE A 272 0.81 5.91 4.91
N LEU A 273 1.23 6.88 4.09
CA LEU A 273 0.43 8.08 3.86
C LEU A 273 -0.95 7.74 3.28
N HIS A 274 -1.00 6.90 2.24
CA HIS A 274 -2.25 6.59 1.53
C HIS A 274 -3.14 5.63 2.30
N LYS A 275 -2.56 4.55 2.87
CA LYS A 275 -3.33 3.47 3.50
C LYS A 275 -3.60 3.70 4.98
N VAL A 276 -2.86 4.60 5.65
CA VAL A 276 -2.97 4.83 7.09
C VAL A 276 -3.45 6.25 7.41
N LEU A 277 -2.77 7.27 6.86
CA LEU A 277 -3.07 8.66 7.20
C LEU A 277 -4.20 9.26 6.37
N ARG A 278 -4.43 8.75 5.16
CA ARG A 278 -5.43 9.24 4.21
C ARG A 278 -6.42 8.15 3.76
N ALA A 279 -6.38 7.00 4.43
CA ALA A 279 -7.39 5.96 4.26
C ALA A 279 -8.72 6.42 4.83
#